data_3c10d489c3b5ced9f2ce1db772c8da44
#
_entry.id   3c10d489c3b5ced9f2ce1db772c8da44
#
_cell.length_a   1.000
_cell.length_b   1.000
_cell.length_c   1.000
_cell.angle_alpha   90.00
_cell.angle_beta   90.00
_cell.angle_gamma   90.00
#
_symmetry.space_group_name_H-M   'P 1'
#
loop_
_entity.id
_entity.type
_entity.pdbx_description
1 polymer ?
#
loop_
_entity_poly.entity_id
_entity_poly.type
_entity_poly.pdbx_seq_one_letter_code
_entity_poly.pdbx_strand_id
1 'polypeptide(L)'
;DHLEFFGSMEGSAQAKAELLDHLPQDGTVVLNADDEYFDYLASRAQCRVVAFGASPKAAVRAANVRTDDKGGTLFGLVLPGKTRQTEIRIRTQGQHNVSNALAAAAVGHALGLSGAAIAEGLAKFRPAAMRSQISQSHGVQVINDCYNANPASMKAAIQLLAQLGRD
;
A
#
# COMPACT_ATOMS: atom_id res chain seq x y z
N ASP A 1 -0.13 9.51 -12.72
CA ASP A 1 0.28 8.94 -13.99
C ASP A 1 -0.78 9.22 -15.06
N HIS A 2 -0.36 9.35 -16.32
CA HIS A 2 -1.25 9.53 -17.48
C HIS A 2 -2.05 10.84 -17.52
N LEU A 3 -1.59 11.92 -16.85
CA LEU A 3 -2.26 13.22 -16.86
C LEU A 3 -2.39 13.80 -18.27
N GLU A 4 -1.49 13.45 -19.18
CA GLU A 4 -1.56 13.82 -20.60
C GLU A 4 -2.83 13.31 -21.29
N PHE A 5 -3.39 12.17 -20.84
CA PHE A 5 -4.62 11.58 -21.37
C PHE A 5 -5.85 12.06 -20.61
N PHE A 6 -5.74 12.25 -19.29
CA PHE A 6 -6.87 12.59 -18.42
C PHE A 6 -6.98 14.09 -18.13
N GLY A 7 -6.02 14.90 -18.55
CA GLY A 7 -5.99 16.36 -18.40
C GLY A 7 -5.78 16.86 -16.97
N SER A 8 -6.25 16.12 -15.95
CA SER A 8 -6.12 16.48 -14.54
C SER A 8 -6.14 15.27 -13.62
N MET A 9 -5.81 15.46 -12.34
CA MET A 9 -5.95 14.42 -11.33
C MET A 9 -7.41 14.01 -11.12
N GLU A 10 -8.34 14.98 -11.18
CA GLU A 10 -9.77 14.73 -11.17
C GLU A 10 -10.23 13.87 -12.33
N GLY A 11 -9.79 14.18 -13.56
CA GLY A 11 -10.08 13.34 -14.73
C GLY A 11 -9.56 11.91 -14.56
N SER A 12 -8.37 11.74 -13.97
CA SER A 12 -7.84 10.42 -13.63
C SER A 12 -8.68 9.71 -12.56
N ALA A 13 -9.18 10.42 -11.54
CA ALA A 13 -10.05 9.85 -10.52
C ALA A 13 -11.42 9.47 -11.10
N GLN A 14 -11.98 10.30 -11.98
CA GLN A 14 -13.24 10.01 -12.68
C GLN A 14 -13.14 8.75 -13.54
N ALA A 15 -12.07 8.61 -14.34
CA ALA A 15 -11.85 7.44 -15.16
C ALA A 15 -11.72 6.15 -14.33
N LYS A 16 -11.07 6.22 -13.14
CA LYS A 16 -11.02 5.08 -12.22
C LYS A 16 -12.35 4.79 -11.56
N ALA A 17 -13.17 5.82 -11.32
CA ALA A 17 -14.49 5.68 -10.71
C ALA A 17 -15.48 4.93 -11.63
N GLU A 18 -15.29 4.95 -12.96
CA GLU A 18 -16.11 4.18 -13.90
C GLU A 18 -16.13 2.68 -13.57
N LEU A 19 -15.01 2.12 -13.07
CA LEU A 19 -14.99 0.73 -12.61
C LEU A 19 -16.00 0.46 -11.49
N LEU A 20 -16.22 1.45 -10.62
CA LEU A 20 -17.12 1.30 -9.46
C LEU A 20 -18.58 1.19 -9.88
N ASP A 21 -18.95 1.81 -11.01
CA ASP A 21 -20.31 1.76 -11.56
C ASP A 21 -20.69 0.36 -12.08
N HIS A 22 -19.66 -0.47 -12.37
CA HIS A 22 -19.82 -1.82 -12.88
C HIS A 22 -19.67 -2.90 -11.80
N LEU A 23 -19.37 -2.53 -10.56
CA LEU A 23 -19.27 -3.50 -9.48
C LEU A 23 -20.68 -3.95 -9.05
N PRO A 24 -20.90 -5.27 -8.86
CA PRO A 24 -22.16 -5.77 -8.34
C PRO A 24 -22.39 -5.30 -6.90
N GLN A 25 -23.66 -5.18 -6.48
CA GLN A 25 -24.01 -4.70 -5.13
C GLN A 25 -23.50 -5.61 -4.01
N ASP A 26 -23.35 -6.91 -4.26
CA ASP A 26 -22.75 -7.91 -3.35
C ASP A 26 -21.22 -7.96 -3.45
N GLY A 27 -20.61 -7.13 -4.31
CA GLY A 27 -19.18 -6.99 -4.48
C GLY A 27 -18.49 -6.28 -3.31
N THR A 28 -17.19 -6.14 -3.43
CA THR A 28 -16.38 -5.36 -2.48
C THR A 28 -15.31 -4.58 -3.23
N VAL A 29 -15.18 -3.31 -2.90
CA VAL A 29 -14.08 -2.46 -3.36
C VAL A 29 -13.13 -2.17 -2.21
N VAL A 30 -11.83 -2.18 -2.50
CA VAL A 30 -10.77 -1.82 -1.55
C VAL A 30 -10.21 -0.46 -1.97
N LEU A 31 -10.29 0.54 -1.09
CA LEU A 31 -9.89 1.92 -1.36
C LEU A 31 -8.85 2.41 -0.36
N ASN A 32 -7.91 3.23 -0.85
CA ASN A 32 -6.92 3.90 -0.01
C ASN A 32 -7.56 5.12 0.65
N ALA A 33 -7.70 5.10 1.99
CA ALA A 33 -8.28 6.19 2.76
C ALA A 33 -7.34 7.41 2.92
N ASP A 34 -6.08 7.27 2.51
CA ASP A 34 -5.10 8.36 2.50
C ASP A 34 -5.08 9.12 1.16
N ASP A 35 -5.84 8.65 0.16
CA ASP A 35 -5.97 9.32 -1.13
C ASP A 35 -6.92 10.50 -1.04
N GLU A 36 -6.56 11.62 -1.69
CA GLU A 36 -7.39 12.85 -1.71
C GLU A 36 -8.76 12.63 -2.36
N TYR A 37 -8.88 11.66 -3.27
CA TYR A 37 -10.14 11.30 -3.94
C TYR A 37 -10.89 10.16 -3.24
N PHE A 38 -10.46 9.75 -2.04
CA PHE A 38 -11.11 8.65 -1.31
C PHE A 38 -12.62 8.86 -1.14
N ASP A 39 -13.04 10.04 -0.65
CA ASP A 39 -14.46 10.32 -0.39
C ASP A 39 -15.28 10.30 -1.69
N TYR A 40 -14.72 10.84 -2.76
CA TYR A 40 -15.34 10.80 -4.09
C TYR A 40 -15.50 9.35 -4.57
N LEU A 41 -14.46 8.56 -4.53
CA LEU A 41 -14.51 7.15 -4.96
C LEU A 41 -15.44 6.32 -4.08
N ALA A 42 -15.40 6.52 -2.76
CA ALA A 42 -16.27 5.82 -1.83
C ALA A 42 -17.75 6.15 -2.06
N SER A 43 -18.08 7.40 -2.39
CA SER A 43 -19.45 7.82 -2.69
C SER A 43 -20.03 7.22 -3.99
N ARG A 44 -19.16 6.83 -4.94
CA ARG A 44 -19.55 6.18 -6.20
C ARG A 44 -19.78 4.67 -6.05
N ALA A 45 -19.19 4.05 -5.01
CA ALA A 45 -19.32 2.62 -4.82
C ALA A 45 -20.74 2.23 -4.37
N GLN A 46 -21.40 1.34 -5.12
CA GLN A 46 -22.70 0.76 -4.77
C GLN A 46 -22.56 -0.56 -3.99
N CYS A 47 -21.35 -0.94 -3.66
CA CYS A 47 -20.99 -2.17 -2.98
C CYS A 47 -20.25 -1.88 -1.67
N ARG A 48 -19.86 -2.93 -0.95
CA ARG A 48 -19.09 -2.80 0.29
C ARG A 48 -17.74 -2.14 0.04
N VAL A 49 -17.42 -1.08 0.80
CA VAL A 49 -16.10 -0.43 0.79
C VAL A 49 -15.26 -0.96 1.96
N VAL A 50 -14.05 -1.42 1.68
CA VAL A 50 -13.01 -1.74 2.67
C VAL A 50 -11.89 -0.72 2.50
N ALA A 51 -11.81 0.22 3.44
CA ALA A 51 -10.81 1.28 3.43
C ALA A 51 -9.52 0.83 4.14
N PHE A 52 -8.35 1.12 3.56
CA PHE A 52 -7.04 0.91 4.19
C PHE A 52 -6.22 2.19 4.19
N GLY A 53 -5.24 2.29 5.09
CA GLY A 53 -4.33 3.43 5.17
C GLY A 53 -3.97 3.83 6.60
N ALA A 54 -3.45 5.05 6.76
CA ALA A 54 -3.15 5.68 8.03
C ALA A 54 -4.28 6.59 8.54
N SER A 55 -5.15 7.06 7.64
CA SER A 55 -6.31 7.90 7.94
C SER A 55 -7.23 7.27 8.99
N PRO A 56 -7.86 8.07 9.87
CA PRO A 56 -8.93 7.59 10.78
C PRO A 56 -10.09 6.87 10.05
N LYS A 57 -10.31 7.17 8.77
CA LYS A 57 -11.32 6.51 7.93
C LYS A 57 -10.94 5.08 7.54
N ALA A 58 -9.66 4.71 7.68
CA ALA A 58 -9.20 3.38 7.31
C ALA A 58 -9.65 2.33 8.34
N ALA A 59 -10.24 1.25 7.83
CA ALA A 59 -10.62 0.09 8.63
C ALA A 59 -9.44 -0.89 8.81
N VAL A 60 -8.57 -0.99 7.79
CA VAL A 60 -7.36 -1.81 7.81
C VAL A 60 -6.14 -0.89 7.94
N ARG A 61 -5.40 -1.03 9.05
CA ARG A 61 -4.32 -0.09 9.41
C ARG A 61 -3.06 -0.80 9.87
N ALA A 62 -1.94 -0.09 9.80
CA ALA A 62 -0.68 -0.49 10.43
C ALA A 62 -0.49 0.27 11.76
N ALA A 63 0.00 -0.43 12.76
CA ALA A 63 0.44 0.14 14.04
C ALA A 63 1.89 -0.26 14.31
N ASN A 64 2.63 0.56 15.04
CA ASN A 64 3.99 0.27 15.49
C ASN A 64 4.94 -0.11 14.34
N VAL A 65 4.91 0.64 13.24
CA VAL A 65 5.78 0.41 12.09
C VAL A 65 7.23 0.68 12.46
N ARG A 66 8.11 -0.31 12.21
CA ARG A 66 9.55 -0.22 12.48
C ARG A 66 10.34 -1.02 11.45
N THR A 67 11.59 -0.65 11.26
CA THR A 67 12.55 -1.45 10.49
C THR A 67 13.01 -2.64 11.31
N ASP A 68 13.20 -3.80 10.68
CA ASP A 68 13.81 -4.97 11.32
C ASP A 68 15.33 -5.02 11.08
N ASP A 69 16.04 -5.83 11.88
CA ASP A 69 17.50 -6.00 11.81
C ASP A 69 17.99 -6.60 10.47
N LYS A 70 17.09 -7.08 9.63
CA LYS A 70 17.39 -7.70 8.32
C LYS A 70 17.01 -6.79 7.15
N GLY A 71 16.73 -5.50 7.43
CA GLY A 71 16.37 -4.53 6.41
C GLY A 71 14.97 -4.75 5.82
N GLY A 72 14.04 -5.30 6.60
CA GLY A 72 12.62 -5.39 6.29
C GLY A 72 11.81 -4.41 7.13
N THR A 73 10.48 -4.49 7.03
CA THR A 73 9.56 -3.71 7.86
C THR A 73 8.68 -4.64 8.68
N LEU A 74 8.54 -4.32 9.97
CA LEU A 74 7.64 -4.95 10.93
C LEU A 74 6.53 -3.97 11.30
N PHE A 75 5.29 -4.46 11.39
CA PHE A 75 4.16 -3.68 11.91
C PHE A 75 3.04 -4.58 12.43
N GLY A 76 2.21 -4.03 13.30
CA GLY A 76 0.98 -4.67 13.74
C GLY A 76 -0.17 -4.38 12.77
N LEU A 77 -0.72 -5.41 12.14
CA LEU A 77 -1.92 -5.29 11.29
C LEU A 77 -3.16 -5.21 12.17
N VAL A 78 -3.90 -4.12 12.03
CA VAL A 78 -5.21 -3.91 12.66
C VAL A 78 -6.29 -4.22 11.64
N LEU A 79 -7.15 -5.19 11.95
CA LEU A 79 -8.29 -5.58 11.12
C LEU A 79 -9.61 -5.24 11.81
N PRO A 80 -10.67 -4.91 11.06
CA PRO A 80 -12.01 -4.65 11.61
C PRO A 80 -12.51 -5.81 12.45
N GLY A 81 -13.12 -5.50 13.61
CA GLY A 81 -13.70 -6.50 14.50
C GLY A 81 -12.68 -7.41 15.22
N LYS A 82 -11.39 -7.13 15.12
CA LYS A 82 -10.34 -7.85 15.84
C LYS A 82 -9.75 -7.00 16.96
N THR A 83 -9.66 -7.57 18.15
CA THR A 83 -9.06 -6.90 19.33
C THR A 83 -7.54 -7.04 19.36
N ARG A 84 -6.99 -8.06 18.73
CA ARG A 84 -5.55 -8.30 18.66
C ARG A 84 -5.00 -7.93 17.29
N GLN A 85 -3.86 -7.26 17.30
CA GLN A 85 -3.06 -7.02 16.09
C GLN A 85 -2.36 -8.30 15.66
N THR A 86 -2.22 -8.51 14.36
CA THR A 86 -1.38 -9.56 13.80
C THR A 86 -0.04 -8.95 13.42
N GLU A 87 1.06 -9.49 13.89
CA GLU A 87 2.39 -9.02 13.48
C GLU A 87 2.64 -9.39 12.01
N ILE A 88 3.00 -8.40 11.23
CA ILE A 88 3.35 -8.53 9.81
C ILE A 88 4.83 -8.22 9.64
N ARG A 89 5.50 -9.04 8.87
CA ARG A 89 6.85 -8.80 8.38
C ARG A 89 6.85 -8.78 6.86
N ILE A 90 7.26 -7.66 6.27
CA ILE A 90 7.53 -7.55 4.83
C ILE A 90 9.04 -7.36 4.60
N ARG A 91 9.55 -7.84 3.48
CA ARG A 91 11.00 -7.82 3.16
C ARG A 91 11.45 -6.52 2.50
N THR A 92 10.58 -5.55 2.43
CA THR A 92 10.80 -4.24 1.82
C THR A 92 10.76 -3.15 2.87
N GLN A 93 11.40 -2.04 2.60
CA GLN A 93 11.36 -0.82 3.41
C GLN A 93 10.55 0.27 2.73
N GLY A 94 10.24 1.32 3.49
CA GLY A 94 9.53 2.50 3.02
C GLY A 94 8.03 2.45 3.25
N GLN A 95 7.48 3.61 3.60
CA GLN A 95 6.06 3.78 3.94
C GLN A 95 5.12 3.34 2.81
N HIS A 96 5.52 3.55 1.56
CA HIS A 96 4.76 3.11 0.40
C HIS A 96 4.59 1.58 0.33
N ASN A 97 5.58 0.81 0.79
CA ASN A 97 5.49 -0.65 0.85
C ASN A 97 4.58 -1.12 2.00
N VAL A 98 4.52 -0.37 3.11
CA VAL A 98 3.52 -0.61 4.16
C VAL A 98 2.11 -0.38 3.60
N SER A 99 1.89 0.73 2.86
CA SER A 99 0.61 1.01 2.21
C SER A 99 0.21 -0.09 1.21
N ASN A 100 1.14 -0.57 0.38
CA ASN A 100 0.90 -1.70 -0.53
C ASN A 100 0.54 -2.99 0.22
N ALA A 101 1.21 -3.26 1.34
CA ALA A 101 0.90 -4.41 2.19
C ALA A 101 -0.50 -4.29 2.84
N LEU A 102 -0.90 -3.08 3.25
CA LEU A 102 -2.25 -2.81 3.77
C LEU A 102 -3.32 -3.01 2.69
N ALA A 103 -3.06 -2.60 1.45
CA ALA A 103 -3.97 -2.86 0.32
C ALA A 103 -4.18 -4.37 0.12
N ALA A 104 -3.09 -5.15 0.09
CA ALA A 104 -3.16 -6.61 -0.03
C ALA A 104 -3.85 -7.26 1.18
N ALA A 105 -3.58 -6.75 2.41
CA ALA A 105 -4.26 -7.22 3.62
C ALA A 105 -5.76 -6.93 3.61
N ALA A 106 -6.17 -5.77 3.09
CA ALA A 106 -7.58 -5.39 2.95
C ALA A 106 -8.32 -6.31 1.97
N VAL A 107 -7.68 -6.66 0.84
CA VAL A 107 -8.22 -7.68 -0.09
C VAL A 107 -8.33 -9.04 0.59
N GLY A 108 -7.27 -9.49 1.27
CA GLY A 108 -7.29 -10.76 2.02
C GLY A 108 -8.39 -10.80 3.08
N HIS A 109 -8.57 -9.69 3.82
CA HIS A 109 -9.66 -9.55 4.79
C HIS A 109 -11.05 -9.59 4.14
N ALA A 110 -11.23 -8.91 3.00
CA ALA A 110 -12.49 -8.93 2.25
C ALA A 110 -12.85 -10.34 1.76
N LEU A 111 -11.85 -11.15 1.42
CA LEU A 111 -11.98 -12.55 1.04
C LEU A 111 -12.10 -13.51 2.24
N GLY A 112 -12.16 -13.01 3.48
CA GLY A 112 -12.33 -13.81 4.68
C GLY A 112 -11.08 -14.52 5.20
N LEU A 113 -9.89 -14.14 4.71
CA LEU A 113 -8.64 -14.72 5.22
C LEU A 113 -8.39 -14.30 6.66
N SER A 114 -7.82 -15.22 7.45
CA SER A 114 -7.36 -14.91 8.80
C SER A 114 -6.14 -13.97 8.78
N GLY A 115 -5.93 -13.21 9.87
CA GLY A 115 -4.73 -12.37 10.00
C GLY A 115 -3.43 -13.18 9.85
N ALA A 116 -3.40 -14.42 10.34
CA ALA A 116 -2.25 -15.32 10.19
C ALA A 116 -1.99 -15.70 8.71
N ALA A 117 -3.04 -16.01 7.95
CA ALA A 117 -2.91 -16.32 6.52
C ALA A 117 -2.44 -15.10 5.72
N ILE A 118 -2.93 -13.90 6.05
CA ILE A 118 -2.48 -12.64 5.46
C ILE A 118 -0.99 -12.42 5.77
N ALA A 119 -0.59 -12.61 7.04
CA ALA A 119 0.80 -12.46 7.46
C ALA A 119 1.74 -13.42 6.72
N GLU A 120 1.35 -14.68 6.59
CA GLU A 120 2.11 -15.69 5.84
C GLU A 120 2.26 -15.32 4.36
N GLY A 121 1.17 -14.86 3.71
CA GLY A 121 1.19 -14.41 2.32
C GLY A 121 2.13 -13.22 2.11
N LEU A 122 2.03 -12.19 2.95
CA LEU A 122 2.88 -11.00 2.89
C LEU A 122 4.37 -11.32 3.14
N ALA A 123 4.68 -12.24 4.06
CA ALA A 123 6.06 -12.66 4.33
C ALA A 123 6.73 -13.37 3.14
N LYS A 124 5.94 -14.00 2.28
CA LYS A 124 6.40 -14.68 1.05
C LYS A 124 6.62 -13.72 -0.11
N PHE A 125 6.05 -12.52 -0.06
CA PHE A 125 6.16 -11.53 -1.13
C PHE A 125 7.62 -11.20 -1.44
N ARG A 126 7.92 -11.11 -2.71
CA ARG A 126 9.18 -10.61 -3.26
C ARG A 126 8.87 -9.48 -4.21
N PRO A 127 9.48 -8.31 -4.03
CA PRO A 127 9.32 -7.21 -4.98
C PRO A 127 9.83 -7.63 -6.36
N ALA A 128 9.20 -7.11 -7.40
CA ALA A 128 9.72 -7.23 -8.75
C ALA A 128 11.08 -6.51 -8.85
N ALA A 129 11.90 -6.92 -9.82
CA ALA A 129 13.14 -6.22 -10.11
C ALA A 129 12.87 -4.72 -10.40
N MET A 130 13.83 -3.87 -10.08
CA MET A 130 13.76 -2.42 -10.30
C MET A 130 12.62 -1.70 -9.55
N ARG A 131 12.11 -2.30 -8.46
CA ARG A 131 11.10 -1.74 -7.55
C ARG A 131 11.68 -1.60 -6.16
N SER A 132 12.25 -0.43 -5.83
CA SER A 132 12.92 -0.13 -4.55
C SER A 132 13.91 -1.22 -4.12
N GLN A 133 14.61 -1.82 -5.08
CA GLN A 133 15.56 -2.88 -4.84
C GLN A 133 16.84 -2.31 -4.22
N ILE A 134 17.14 -2.73 -2.99
CA ILE A 134 18.34 -2.28 -2.26
C ILE A 134 19.45 -3.30 -2.48
N SER A 135 20.63 -2.84 -2.87
CA SER A 135 21.84 -3.64 -3.05
C SER A 135 23.07 -2.89 -2.53
N GLN A 136 24.16 -3.61 -2.28
CA GLN A 136 25.46 -3.01 -1.98
C GLN A 136 26.45 -3.33 -3.10
N SER A 137 27.21 -2.32 -3.51
CA SER A 137 28.28 -2.45 -4.49
C SER A 137 29.47 -1.57 -4.08
N HIS A 138 30.65 -2.20 -3.88
CA HIS A 138 31.89 -1.49 -3.51
C HIS A 138 31.75 -0.55 -2.29
N GLY A 139 30.98 -0.97 -1.28
CA GLY A 139 30.74 -0.18 -0.07
C GLY A 139 29.68 0.93 -0.23
N VAL A 140 29.07 1.04 -1.42
CA VAL A 140 27.98 1.98 -1.68
C VAL A 140 26.64 1.23 -1.66
N GLN A 141 25.66 1.79 -0.96
CA GLN A 141 24.29 1.29 -0.99
C GLN A 141 23.57 1.90 -2.20
N VAL A 142 22.97 1.04 -3.00
CA VAL A 142 22.25 1.43 -4.22
C VAL A 142 20.77 1.06 -4.08
N ILE A 143 19.88 2.03 -4.33
CA ILE A 143 18.44 1.82 -4.46
C ILE A 143 18.10 1.84 -5.95
N ASN A 144 17.69 0.71 -6.49
CA ASN A 144 17.23 0.60 -7.88
C ASN A 144 15.69 0.63 -7.90
N ASP A 145 15.13 1.74 -8.39
CA ASP A 145 13.67 1.98 -8.52
C ASP A 145 13.32 2.48 -9.94
N CYS A 146 14.02 2.00 -10.95
CA CYS A 146 13.96 2.52 -12.30
C CYS A 146 12.95 1.83 -13.24
N TYR A 147 12.05 1.00 -12.71
CA TYR A 147 10.99 0.38 -13.52
C TYR A 147 10.08 1.43 -14.18
N ASN A 148 9.69 2.45 -13.41
CA ASN A 148 8.89 3.59 -13.86
C ASN A 148 9.17 4.78 -12.95
N ALA A 149 8.98 6.00 -13.45
CA ALA A 149 9.18 7.22 -12.69
C ALA A 149 7.96 8.14 -12.82
N ASN A 150 7.51 8.65 -11.69
CA ASN A 150 6.56 9.75 -11.57
C ASN A 150 6.89 10.54 -10.30
N PRO A 151 6.36 11.77 -10.13
CA PRO A 151 6.71 12.61 -8.97
C PRO A 151 6.47 11.91 -7.62
N ALA A 152 5.40 11.13 -7.47
CA ALA A 152 5.08 10.44 -6.22
C ALA A 152 6.05 9.29 -5.94
N SER A 153 6.36 8.44 -6.93
CA SER A 153 7.30 7.33 -6.77
C SER A 153 8.73 7.82 -6.53
N MET A 154 9.17 8.87 -7.26
CA MET A 154 10.49 9.49 -7.03
C MET A 154 10.61 10.07 -5.63
N LYS A 155 9.58 10.78 -5.14
CA LYS A 155 9.53 11.28 -3.77
C LYS A 155 9.65 10.14 -2.75
N ALA A 156 8.95 9.03 -2.95
CA ALA A 156 9.01 7.86 -2.08
C ALA A 156 10.42 7.23 -2.06
N ALA A 157 11.08 7.11 -3.22
CA ALA A 157 12.44 6.59 -3.32
C ALA A 157 13.47 7.51 -2.63
N ILE A 158 13.34 8.83 -2.78
CA ILE A 158 14.20 9.82 -2.08
C ILE A 158 13.97 9.76 -0.56
N GLN A 159 12.73 9.62 -0.11
CA GLN A 159 12.42 9.46 1.31
C GLN A 159 13.01 8.18 1.89
N LEU A 160 12.96 7.06 1.14
CA LEU A 160 13.61 5.82 1.53
C LEU A 160 15.13 5.99 1.64
N LEU A 161 15.78 6.65 0.66
CA LEU A 161 17.21 6.96 0.72
C LEU A 161 17.58 7.79 1.95
N ALA A 162 16.78 8.81 2.27
CA ALA A 162 16.99 9.66 3.45
C ALA A 162 16.80 8.90 4.78
N GLN A 163 16.00 7.86 4.83
CA GLN A 163 15.85 6.98 5.99
C GLN A 163 17.08 6.08 6.18
N LEU A 164 17.56 5.49 5.09
CA LEU A 164 18.72 4.59 5.09
C LEU A 164 20.07 5.31 5.38
N GLY A 165 20.17 6.57 5.06
CA GLY A 165 21.40 7.37 5.29
C GLY A 165 21.48 8.00 6.69
N ARG A 166 20.59 7.66 7.61
CA ARG A 166 20.59 8.15 9.02
C ARG A 166 21.16 7.15 10.03
N ASP A 167 21.47 5.95 9.59
CA ASP A 167 22.13 4.89 10.35
C ASP A 167 23.62 4.83 9.97
#